data_5f276060d4e73a6bd0e06c3b9f84ed91
#
_entry.id   5f276060d4e73a6bd0e06c3b9f84ed91
#
_cell.length_a   1.000
_cell.length_b   1.000
_cell.length_c   1.000
_cell.angle_alpha   90.00
_cell.angle_beta   90.00
_cell.angle_gamma   90.00
#
_symmetry.space_group_name_H-M   'P 1'
#
loop_
_entity.id
_entity.type
_entity.pdbx_description
1 polymer ?
#
loop_
_entity_poly.entity_id
_entity_poly.type
_entity_poly.pdbx_seq_one_letter_code
_entity_poly.pdbx_strand_id
1 'polypeptide(L)'
;MATVALVGTLDTKGRDFAFLAARLRAAGAEVIVIDVGTGAPDGLIPDVDGEAVAAAAGTSRAELRAASDRGRAVTEMGRGAAVVVTDLVARGRVGGVLAAGGSGGSSIAGQVMAALPVGLPKLLVSTMASGDVSPYVGAKDVCIMYSVVDVAGINRISRLVLGNAAAAMAGMVAAREQAARDQAAAEDRPLIAASMFGVTTPAVDSARARLAELGYEVLVFHATGAGGRALEALAEARLVSGVLDLTTTELADDLVGGVLSAGPDRLTAAGAAGLPQVIAPGALDMVNFGPPATVPEKFIGRLFFEHNPTVTLMRTTAEEMAELGARIGRKAVTAEGPTQVFWPDRGVSALDADGQPFRDQAADEACRGALERELTAAGRTLQRVDAHINDPAFATTMAERLHQMITDGS
;
A
#
# COMPACT_ATOMS: atom_id res chain seq x y z
N MET A 1 4.55 16.90 23.93
CA MET A 1 5.55 17.40 22.95
C MET A 1 5.75 16.35 21.89
N ALA A 2 5.85 16.77 20.66
CA ALA A 2 6.02 15.91 19.49
C ALA A 2 7.37 15.18 19.55
N THR A 3 7.36 13.86 19.64
CA THR A 3 8.58 13.04 19.69
C THR A 3 8.88 12.43 18.33
N VAL A 4 10.10 12.58 17.84
CA VAL A 4 10.60 12.05 16.58
C VAL A 4 11.53 10.86 16.83
N ALA A 5 11.25 9.70 16.21
CA ALA A 5 12.25 8.62 16.12
C ALA A 5 13.28 8.99 15.04
N LEU A 6 14.53 9.10 15.44
CA LEU A 6 15.66 9.37 14.56
C LEU A 6 16.42 8.06 14.32
N VAL A 7 16.24 7.45 13.14
CA VAL A 7 16.74 6.11 12.79
C VAL A 7 17.97 6.21 11.90
N GLY A 8 19.10 5.64 12.31
CA GLY A 8 20.33 5.69 11.52
C GLY A 8 21.47 4.81 11.98
N THR A 9 22.46 4.63 11.09
CA THR A 9 23.70 3.86 11.33
C THR A 9 24.71 4.75 12.07
N LEU A 10 24.72 4.68 13.39
CA LEU A 10 25.54 5.59 14.21
C LEU A 10 27.03 5.22 14.19
N ASP A 11 27.38 4.02 13.82
CA ASP A 11 28.76 3.57 13.62
C ASP A 11 29.50 4.28 12.47
N THR A 12 28.72 4.76 11.47
CA THR A 12 29.28 5.41 10.28
C THR A 12 28.85 6.87 10.13
N LYS A 13 27.71 7.24 10.72
CA LYS A 13 27.06 8.56 10.50
C LYS A 13 26.64 9.23 11.82
N GLY A 14 27.16 8.79 12.95
CA GLY A 14 26.74 9.29 14.27
C GLY A 14 26.86 10.80 14.43
N ARG A 15 27.87 11.45 13.81
CA ARG A 15 28.00 12.91 13.82
C ARG A 15 26.93 13.65 13.03
N ASP A 16 26.49 13.09 11.91
CA ASP A 16 25.37 13.62 11.11
C ASP A 16 24.07 13.51 11.89
N PHE A 17 23.87 12.39 12.58
CA PHE A 17 22.71 12.15 13.43
C PHE A 17 22.73 13.00 14.72
N ALA A 18 23.90 13.27 15.29
CA ALA A 18 24.05 14.24 16.40
C ALA A 18 23.58 15.65 15.96
N PHE A 19 23.96 16.07 14.76
CA PHE A 19 23.49 17.35 14.19
C PHE A 19 21.97 17.34 13.98
N LEU A 20 21.38 16.30 13.37
CA LEU A 20 19.94 16.16 13.20
C LEU A 20 19.17 16.21 14.53
N ALA A 21 19.64 15.44 15.54
CA ALA A 21 19.04 15.44 16.87
C ALA A 21 19.07 16.84 17.52
N ALA A 22 20.20 17.55 17.42
CA ALA A 22 20.31 18.91 17.93
C ALA A 22 19.36 19.89 17.21
N ARG A 23 19.20 19.77 15.88
CA ARG A 23 18.29 20.61 15.10
C ARG A 23 16.82 20.33 15.39
N LEU A 24 16.43 19.06 15.56
CA LEU A 24 15.07 18.67 15.97
C LEU A 24 14.73 19.23 17.35
N ARG A 25 15.62 19.08 18.33
CA ARG A 25 15.44 19.64 19.69
C ARG A 25 15.34 21.16 19.66
N ALA A 26 16.17 21.83 18.88
CA ALA A 26 16.09 23.28 18.69
C ALA A 26 14.78 23.74 18.03
N ALA A 27 14.13 22.88 17.25
CA ALA A 27 12.82 23.13 16.66
C ALA A 27 11.65 22.71 17.59
N GLY A 28 11.92 22.34 18.85
CA GLY A 28 10.90 22.01 19.86
C GLY A 28 10.40 20.58 19.85
N ALA A 29 11.05 19.67 19.11
CA ALA A 29 10.72 18.24 19.13
C ALA A 29 11.58 17.47 20.16
N GLU A 30 10.99 16.50 20.83
CA GLU A 30 11.75 15.47 21.53
C GLU A 30 12.31 14.45 20.53
N VAL A 31 13.41 13.78 20.87
CA VAL A 31 14.09 12.86 19.95
C VAL A 31 14.41 11.55 20.68
N ILE A 32 13.96 10.43 20.09
CA ILE A 32 14.40 9.09 20.45
C ILE A 32 15.34 8.62 19.33
N VAL A 33 16.61 8.41 19.68
CA VAL A 33 17.66 7.99 18.75
C VAL A 33 17.74 6.47 18.71
N ILE A 34 17.60 5.90 17.51
CA ILE A 34 17.61 4.44 17.28
C ILE A 34 18.80 4.10 16.39
N ASP A 35 19.75 3.35 16.96
CA ASP A 35 20.93 2.89 16.23
C ASP A 35 20.62 1.62 15.43
N VAL A 36 20.85 1.68 14.13
CA VAL A 36 20.72 0.53 13.22
C VAL A 36 22.08 0.11 12.64
N GLY A 37 23.17 0.58 13.22
CA GLY A 37 24.52 0.18 12.89
C GLY A 37 24.90 -1.16 13.53
N THR A 38 25.77 -1.92 12.86
CA THR A 38 26.33 -3.18 13.41
C THR A 38 27.62 -2.94 14.19
N GLY A 39 28.27 -1.78 14.00
CA GLY A 39 29.46 -1.34 14.72
C GLY A 39 29.17 -0.56 16.02
N ALA A 40 30.20 -0.06 16.68
CA ALA A 40 30.03 0.82 17.83
C ALA A 40 29.58 2.22 17.36
N PRO A 41 28.63 2.88 18.05
CA PRO A 41 28.19 4.22 17.68
C PRO A 41 29.35 5.25 17.91
N ASP A 42 29.44 6.24 17.01
CA ASP A 42 30.37 7.37 17.10
C ASP A 42 29.62 8.70 17.17
N GLY A 43 29.96 9.53 18.15
CA GLY A 43 29.47 10.91 18.24
C GLY A 43 28.05 11.13 18.75
N LEU A 44 27.27 10.07 18.97
CA LEU A 44 25.89 10.15 19.52
C LEU A 44 25.59 8.86 20.31
N ILE A 45 25.04 9.02 21.51
CA ILE A 45 24.55 7.90 22.33
C ILE A 45 23.11 7.62 21.92
N PRO A 46 22.75 6.39 21.48
CA PRO A 46 21.41 6.03 21.14
C PRO A 46 20.54 5.81 22.40
N ASP A 47 19.24 6.08 22.29
CA ASP A 47 18.22 5.69 23.27
C ASP A 47 17.84 4.21 23.12
N VAL A 48 17.89 3.68 21.88
CA VAL A 48 17.77 2.27 21.55
C VAL A 48 19.03 1.87 20.77
N ASP A 49 19.86 1.01 21.36
CA ASP A 49 21.11 0.59 20.76
C ASP A 49 20.92 -0.49 19.68
N GLY A 50 21.93 -0.67 18.85
CA GLY A 50 21.89 -1.61 17.75
C GLY A 50 21.79 -3.09 18.19
N GLU A 51 22.15 -3.43 19.45
CA GLU A 51 21.95 -4.79 19.97
C GLU A 51 20.46 -5.06 20.24
N ALA A 52 19.75 -4.09 20.85
CA ALA A 52 18.31 -4.18 21.04
C ALA A 52 17.55 -4.27 19.71
N VAL A 53 18.00 -3.54 18.68
CA VAL A 53 17.45 -3.63 17.33
C VAL A 53 17.71 -5.01 16.71
N ALA A 54 18.92 -5.55 16.79
CA ALA A 54 19.24 -6.89 16.29
C ALA A 54 18.44 -7.98 17.01
N ALA A 55 18.30 -7.87 18.34
CA ALA A 55 17.51 -8.79 19.14
C ALA A 55 16.02 -8.78 18.76
N ALA A 56 15.45 -7.62 18.43
CA ALA A 56 14.08 -7.50 17.92
C ALA A 56 13.88 -8.22 16.57
N ALA A 57 14.95 -8.42 15.80
CA ALA A 57 14.95 -9.24 14.60
C ALA A 57 15.24 -10.74 14.87
N GLY A 58 15.47 -11.14 16.12
CA GLY A 58 15.82 -12.53 16.48
C GLY A 58 17.27 -12.91 16.16
N THR A 59 18.19 -11.95 16.09
CA THR A 59 19.63 -12.13 15.84
C THR A 59 20.46 -11.26 16.81
N SER A 60 21.79 -11.21 16.61
CA SER A 60 22.70 -10.34 17.36
C SER A 60 23.63 -9.58 16.42
N ARG A 61 24.13 -8.43 16.87
CA ARG A 61 25.16 -7.68 16.12
C ARG A 61 26.41 -8.51 15.88
N ALA A 62 26.76 -9.39 16.83
CA ALA A 62 27.92 -10.28 16.72
C ALA A 62 27.74 -11.25 15.56
N GLU A 63 26.58 -11.91 15.45
CA GLU A 63 26.23 -12.83 14.34
C GLU A 63 26.22 -12.11 12.99
N LEU A 64 25.64 -10.92 12.92
CA LEU A 64 25.59 -10.13 11.67
C LEU A 64 26.99 -9.73 11.20
N ARG A 65 27.88 -9.35 12.12
CA ARG A 65 29.29 -9.05 11.78
C ARG A 65 30.06 -10.29 11.37
N ALA A 66 29.87 -11.42 12.08
CA ALA A 66 30.55 -12.68 11.78
C ALA A 66 30.16 -13.23 10.41
N ALA A 67 28.92 -13.05 9.99
CA ALA A 67 28.44 -13.46 8.66
C ALA A 67 29.09 -12.70 7.52
N SER A 68 29.64 -11.50 7.74
CA SER A 68 30.26 -10.62 6.74
C SER A 68 29.37 -10.36 5.50
N ASP A 69 28.06 -10.50 5.65
CA ASP A 69 27.04 -10.27 4.64
C ASP A 69 26.34 -8.96 4.90
N ARG A 70 26.70 -7.94 4.12
CA ARG A 70 26.11 -6.59 4.23
C ARG A 70 24.62 -6.57 3.89
N GLY A 71 24.18 -7.34 2.90
CA GLY A 71 22.77 -7.43 2.48
C GLY A 71 21.91 -7.99 3.62
N ARG A 72 22.34 -9.10 4.20
CA ARG A 72 21.71 -9.70 5.38
C ARG A 72 21.68 -8.72 6.57
N ALA A 73 22.80 -8.06 6.86
CA ALA A 73 22.85 -7.09 7.96
C ALA A 73 21.84 -5.94 7.76
N VAL A 74 21.75 -5.35 6.56
CA VAL A 74 20.78 -4.30 6.23
C VAL A 74 19.34 -4.81 6.39
N THR A 75 19.04 -6.02 5.92
CA THR A 75 17.70 -6.61 6.01
C THR A 75 17.30 -6.87 7.46
N GLU A 76 18.13 -7.52 8.24
CA GLU A 76 17.81 -7.87 9.62
C GLU A 76 17.74 -6.62 10.53
N MET A 77 18.68 -5.68 10.41
CA MET A 77 18.62 -4.42 11.17
C MET A 77 17.39 -3.58 10.77
N GLY A 78 16.99 -3.60 9.50
CA GLY A 78 15.76 -2.96 9.04
C GLY A 78 14.52 -3.60 9.65
N ARG A 79 14.44 -4.93 9.66
CA ARG A 79 13.35 -5.69 10.27
C ARG A 79 13.24 -5.42 11.78
N GLY A 80 14.36 -5.45 12.49
CA GLY A 80 14.38 -5.17 13.93
C GLY A 80 13.98 -3.72 14.24
N ALA A 81 14.49 -2.76 13.45
CA ALA A 81 14.11 -1.36 13.59
C ALA A 81 12.62 -1.12 13.33
N ALA A 82 12.03 -1.81 12.34
CA ALA A 82 10.60 -1.77 12.07
C ALA A 82 9.78 -2.23 13.30
N VAL A 83 10.16 -3.34 13.93
CA VAL A 83 9.51 -3.85 15.16
C VAL A 83 9.60 -2.81 16.28
N VAL A 84 10.81 -2.29 16.55
CA VAL A 84 11.04 -1.31 17.63
C VAL A 84 10.23 -0.04 17.42
N VAL A 85 10.29 0.54 16.21
CA VAL A 85 9.61 1.81 15.91
C VAL A 85 8.09 1.63 15.93
N THR A 86 7.57 0.53 15.40
CA THR A 86 6.13 0.23 15.44
C THR A 86 5.61 0.12 16.87
N ASP A 87 6.35 -0.54 17.76
CA ASP A 87 6.01 -0.62 19.19
C ASP A 87 5.99 0.77 19.86
N LEU A 88 7.01 1.60 19.57
CA LEU A 88 7.05 2.97 20.10
C LEU A 88 5.88 3.83 19.61
N VAL A 89 5.49 3.68 18.35
CA VAL A 89 4.31 4.36 17.77
C VAL A 89 3.02 3.87 18.40
N ALA A 90 2.85 2.54 18.53
CA ALA A 90 1.64 1.94 19.13
C ALA A 90 1.43 2.38 20.59
N ARG A 91 2.53 2.61 21.33
CA ARG A 91 2.50 3.15 22.71
C ARG A 91 2.36 4.68 22.77
N GLY A 92 2.21 5.36 21.65
CA GLY A 92 2.12 6.83 21.60
C GLY A 92 3.41 7.56 21.99
N ARG A 93 4.56 6.85 22.00
CA ARG A 93 5.87 7.41 22.36
C ARG A 93 6.52 8.16 21.21
N VAL A 94 6.12 7.91 19.96
CA VAL A 94 6.68 8.49 18.73
C VAL A 94 5.54 9.00 17.86
N GLY A 95 5.67 10.24 17.40
CA GLY A 95 4.73 10.93 16.54
C GLY A 95 5.20 11.09 15.09
N GLY A 96 6.45 10.72 14.77
CA GLY A 96 7.00 10.76 13.41
C GLY A 96 8.40 10.15 13.34
N VAL A 97 8.88 9.86 12.13
CA VAL A 97 10.17 9.19 11.87
C VAL A 97 11.01 9.98 10.88
N LEU A 98 12.24 10.29 11.26
CA LEU A 98 13.27 10.86 10.40
C LEU A 98 14.42 9.88 10.25
N ALA A 99 14.83 9.62 9.00
CA ALA A 99 16.03 8.86 8.70
C ALA A 99 16.90 9.58 7.67
N ALA A 100 18.19 9.27 7.64
CA ALA A 100 19.10 9.82 6.64
C ALA A 100 20.16 8.78 6.23
N GLY A 101 20.53 8.74 4.93
CA GLY A 101 21.61 7.84 4.51
C GLY A 101 21.79 7.68 3.01
N GLY A 102 22.76 6.84 2.67
CA GLY A 102 22.95 6.29 1.33
C GLY A 102 22.05 5.05 1.11
N SER A 103 22.38 4.20 0.13
CA SER A 103 21.57 3.04 -0.26
C SER A 103 21.18 2.12 0.91
N GLY A 104 22.15 1.73 1.77
CA GLY A 104 21.87 0.85 2.92
C GLY A 104 20.97 1.52 3.98
N GLY A 105 21.25 2.77 4.35
CA GLY A 105 20.42 3.53 5.30
C GLY A 105 19.01 3.78 4.75
N SER A 106 18.89 4.06 3.45
CA SER A 106 17.58 4.22 2.80
C SER A 106 16.79 2.92 2.75
N SER A 107 17.44 1.78 2.53
CA SER A 107 16.79 0.46 2.56
C SER A 107 16.25 0.13 3.96
N ILE A 108 17.03 0.38 5.02
CA ILE A 108 16.55 0.23 6.41
C ILE A 108 15.38 1.17 6.68
N ALA A 109 15.50 2.45 6.32
CA ALA A 109 14.44 3.44 6.51
C ALA A 109 13.15 3.05 5.77
N GLY A 110 13.26 2.53 4.53
CA GLY A 110 12.13 2.03 3.76
C GLY A 110 11.37 0.91 4.47
N GLN A 111 12.10 -0.06 5.04
CA GLN A 111 11.49 -1.15 5.83
C GLN A 111 10.76 -0.61 7.07
N VAL A 112 11.38 0.32 7.81
CA VAL A 112 10.75 0.96 8.96
C VAL A 112 9.48 1.71 8.55
N MET A 113 9.57 2.56 7.52
CA MET A 113 8.47 3.42 7.09
C MET A 113 7.32 2.63 6.46
N ALA A 114 7.63 1.49 5.80
CA ALA A 114 6.62 0.57 5.27
C ALA A 114 5.77 -0.08 6.37
N ALA A 115 6.34 -0.35 7.55
CA ALA A 115 5.63 -0.94 8.69
C ALA A 115 4.76 0.07 9.46
N LEU A 116 4.86 1.37 9.17
CA LEU A 116 4.18 2.41 9.92
C LEU A 116 2.82 2.79 9.28
N PRO A 117 1.85 3.24 10.08
CA PRO A 117 0.54 3.63 9.56
C PRO A 117 0.63 4.84 8.62
N VAL A 118 -0.30 4.91 7.66
CA VAL A 118 -0.55 6.11 6.85
C VAL A 118 -0.96 7.26 7.78
N GLY A 119 -0.54 8.49 7.44
CA GLY A 119 -0.79 9.69 8.25
C GLY A 119 0.23 9.93 9.37
N LEU A 120 1.10 8.95 9.71
CA LEU A 120 2.23 9.22 10.58
C LEU A 120 3.34 9.94 9.78
N PRO A 121 3.85 11.11 10.20
CA PRO A 121 4.96 11.79 9.55
C PRO A 121 6.20 10.91 9.33
N LYS A 122 6.61 10.75 8.07
CA LYS A 122 7.77 9.95 7.64
C LYS A 122 8.62 10.77 6.70
N LEU A 123 9.89 10.98 7.02
CA LEU A 123 10.83 11.72 6.18
C LEU A 123 12.16 10.97 6.06
N LEU A 124 12.58 10.74 4.82
CA LEU A 124 13.86 10.13 4.50
C LEU A 124 14.74 11.13 3.73
N VAL A 125 15.90 11.48 4.26
CA VAL A 125 16.95 12.18 3.51
C VAL A 125 17.86 11.13 2.84
N SER A 126 17.89 11.09 1.51
CA SER A 126 18.56 10.02 0.78
C SER A 126 19.46 10.51 -0.35
N THR A 127 20.65 9.93 -0.48
CA THR A 127 21.47 10.07 -1.69
C THR A 127 20.82 9.41 -2.92
N MET A 128 19.88 8.49 -2.70
CA MET A 128 19.18 7.74 -3.76
C MET A 128 17.95 8.48 -4.32
N ALA A 129 17.58 9.62 -3.73
CA ALA A 129 16.33 10.33 -4.05
C ALA A 129 16.31 10.98 -5.44
N SER A 130 17.42 10.99 -6.17
CA SER A 130 17.49 11.44 -7.57
C SER A 130 17.19 10.35 -8.61
N GLY A 131 16.97 9.10 -8.16
CA GLY A 131 16.65 7.95 -9.01
C GLY A 131 15.29 7.34 -8.67
N ASP A 132 15.14 6.03 -8.90
CA ASP A 132 13.94 5.30 -8.52
C ASP A 132 13.81 5.22 -6.99
N VAL A 133 12.75 5.83 -6.47
CA VAL A 133 12.43 5.87 -5.04
C VAL A 133 11.34 4.88 -4.64
N SER A 134 10.74 4.17 -5.60
CA SER A 134 9.65 3.22 -5.34
C SER A 134 9.98 2.17 -4.28
N PRO A 135 11.23 1.63 -4.17
CA PRO A 135 11.56 0.68 -3.12
C PRO A 135 11.52 1.25 -1.69
N TYR A 136 11.59 2.58 -1.54
CA TYR A 136 11.59 3.25 -0.24
C TYR A 136 10.22 3.82 0.15
N VAL A 137 9.39 4.15 -0.85
CA VAL A 137 8.05 4.69 -0.65
C VAL A 137 7.02 3.57 -0.49
N GLY A 138 7.11 2.53 -1.32
CA GLY A 138 6.10 1.47 -1.37
C GLY A 138 4.70 2.04 -1.62
N ALA A 139 3.77 1.73 -0.70
CA ALA A 139 2.40 2.24 -0.71
C ALA A 139 2.12 3.21 0.45
N LYS A 140 3.16 3.83 1.02
CA LYS A 140 3.05 4.73 2.18
C LYS A 140 3.32 6.18 1.81
N ASP A 141 2.81 7.09 2.60
CA ASP A 141 2.99 8.54 2.50
C ASP A 141 4.38 8.99 3.02
N VAL A 142 5.43 8.58 2.31
CA VAL A 142 6.82 8.91 2.68
C VAL A 142 7.27 10.19 1.96
N CYS A 143 7.72 11.17 2.73
CA CYS A 143 8.42 12.33 2.19
C CYS A 143 9.89 11.98 1.97
N ILE A 144 10.42 12.14 0.75
CA ILE A 144 11.83 11.90 0.43
C ILE A 144 12.49 13.21 0.04
N MET A 145 13.63 13.51 0.69
CA MET A 145 14.46 14.68 0.41
C MET A 145 15.81 14.23 -0.15
N TYR A 146 16.20 14.77 -1.31
CA TYR A 146 17.52 14.50 -1.89
C TYR A 146 18.60 15.19 -1.05
N SER A 147 19.61 14.41 -0.66
CA SER A 147 20.70 14.93 0.17
C SER A 147 21.68 15.87 -0.55
N VAL A 148 21.64 15.87 -1.89
CA VAL A 148 22.52 16.62 -2.81
C VAL A 148 23.99 16.17 -2.74
N VAL A 149 24.52 16.04 -1.52
CA VAL A 149 25.84 15.49 -1.22
C VAL A 149 25.71 14.19 -0.41
N ASP A 150 26.77 13.40 -0.34
CA ASP A 150 26.75 12.21 0.51
C ASP A 150 26.54 12.60 1.99
N VAL A 151 25.84 11.75 2.71
CA VAL A 151 25.67 11.84 4.17
C VAL A 151 26.92 11.22 4.83
N ALA A 152 28.00 11.97 4.84
CA ALA A 152 29.32 11.53 5.28
C ALA A 152 30.07 12.66 6.01
N GLY A 153 29.45 13.19 7.05
CA GLY A 153 29.95 14.30 7.85
C GLY A 153 29.29 15.65 7.49
N ILE A 154 29.37 16.56 8.48
CA ILE A 154 28.72 17.87 8.40
C ILE A 154 29.57 18.87 7.63
N ASN A 155 29.13 19.29 6.47
CA ASN A 155 29.68 20.34 5.64
C ASN A 155 28.66 21.49 5.44
N ARG A 156 29.04 22.51 4.65
CA ARG A 156 28.14 23.65 4.38
C ARG A 156 26.82 23.25 3.75
N ILE A 157 26.82 22.32 2.80
CA ILE A 157 25.62 21.89 2.06
C ILE A 157 24.79 20.92 2.91
N SER A 158 25.41 19.87 3.48
CA SER A 158 24.70 18.93 4.34
C SER A 158 24.03 19.62 5.53
N ARG A 159 24.67 20.67 6.09
CA ARG A 159 24.10 21.49 7.17
C ARG A 159 22.78 22.18 6.76
N LEU A 160 22.68 22.66 5.53
CA LEU A 160 21.45 23.28 5.01
C LEU A 160 20.35 22.22 4.79
N VAL A 161 20.70 21.14 4.09
CA VAL A 161 19.72 20.10 3.74
C VAL A 161 19.20 19.36 4.97
N LEU A 162 20.09 18.91 5.85
CA LEU A 162 19.71 18.23 7.10
C LEU A 162 18.99 19.18 8.06
N GLY A 163 19.36 20.47 8.06
CA GLY A 163 18.65 21.49 8.83
C GLY A 163 17.20 21.66 8.35
N ASN A 164 16.98 21.71 7.03
CA ASN A 164 15.65 21.76 6.43
C ASN A 164 14.83 20.50 6.74
N ALA A 165 15.46 19.32 6.67
CA ALA A 165 14.80 18.06 6.99
C ALA A 165 14.34 18.00 8.45
N ALA A 166 15.17 18.44 9.38
CA ALA A 166 14.81 18.51 10.79
C ALA A 166 13.66 19.49 11.05
N ALA A 167 13.68 20.68 10.43
CA ALA A 167 12.61 21.66 10.54
C ALA A 167 11.29 21.15 9.94
N ALA A 168 11.35 20.50 8.76
CA ALA A 168 10.19 19.90 8.13
C ALA A 168 9.56 18.81 9.01
N MET A 169 10.37 17.89 9.54
CA MET A 169 9.89 16.82 10.43
C MET A 169 9.25 17.39 11.70
N ALA A 170 9.89 18.33 12.36
CA ALA A 170 9.33 18.98 13.56
C ALA A 170 7.98 19.67 13.26
N GLY A 171 7.87 20.36 12.11
CA GLY A 171 6.61 20.97 11.66
C GLY A 171 5.51 19.94 11.37
N MET A 172 5.83 18.84 10.68
CA MET A 172 4.87 17.77 10.38
C MET A 172 4.31 17.12 11.65
N VAL A 173 5.19 16.83 12.63
CA VAL A 173 4.74 16.20 13.88
C VAL A 173 3.90 17.17 14.72
N ALA A 174 4.28 18.44 14.79
CA ALA A 174 3.50 19.49 15.47
C ALA A 174 2.12 19.69 14.82
N ALA A 175 2.06 19.75 13.50
CA ALA A 175 0.81 19.88 12.75
C ALA A 175 -0.12 18.66 12.99
N ARG A 176 0.41 17.44 13.01
CA ARG A 176 -0.35 16.23 13.32
C ARG A 176 -0.92 16.25 14.74
N GLU A 177 -0.13 16.67 15.73
CA GLU A 177 -0.64 16.81 17.11
C GLU A 177 -1.76 17.87 17.21
N GLN A 178 -1.66 18.96 16.44
CA GLN A 178 -2.71 19.98 16.40
C GLN A 178 -3.97 19.44 15.72
N ALA A 179 -3.82 18.79 14.54
CA ALA A 179 -4.94 18.18 13.84
C ALA A 179 -5.70 17.16 14.71
N ALA A 180 -4.98 16.31 15.47
CA ALA A 180 -5.60 15.35 16.38
C ALA A 180 -6.43 16.03 17.50
N ARG A 181 -6.05 17.24 17.92
CA ARG A 181 -6.84 18.04 18.88
C ARG A 181 -8.08 18.65 18.22
N ASP A 182 -7.95 19.10 16.99
CA ASP A 182 -9.01 19.75 16.24
C ASP A 182 -10.06 18.74 15.74
N GLN A 183 -9.65 17.54 15.34
CA GLN A 183 -10.52 16.43 14.91
C GLN A 183 -11.46 15.95 16.03
N ALA A 184 -11.10 16.09 17.30
CA ALA A 184 -12.00 15.79 18.41
C ALA A 184 -13.30 16.62 18.41
N ALA A 185 -13.43 17.60 17.51
CA ALA A 185 -14.57 18.50 17.35
C ALA A 185 -15.31 18.36 16.00
N ALA A 186 -14.83 17.50 15.08
CA ALA A 186 -15.46 17.30 13.77
C ALA A 186 -16.25 15.99 13.71
N GLU A 187 -17.44 16.02 13.13
CA GLU A 187 -18.19 14.81 12.75
C GLU A 187 -17.57 14.24 11.47
N ASP A 188 -16.59 13.36 11.60
CA ASP A 188 -16.01 12.66 10.46
C ASP A 188 -16.98 11.58 9.95
N ARG A 189 -17.28 11.63 8.65
CA ARG A 189 -18.05 10.55 8.00
C ARG A 189 -17.19 9.28 7.92
N PRO A 190 -17.79 8.09 8.12
CA PRO A 190 -17.07 6.84 7.93
C PRO A 190 -16.53 6.73 6.50
N LEU A 191 -15.27 6.28 6.35
CA LEU A 191 -14.59 6.19 5.07
C LEU A 191 -14.81 4.81 4.42
N ILE A 192 -15.09 4.79 3.12
CA ILE A 192 -15.11 3.58 2.29
C ILE A 192 -13.98 3.67 1.27
N ALA A 193 -13.18 2.62 1.14
CA ALA A 193 -12.22 2.49 0.04
C ALA A 193 -12.87 1.80 -1.15
N ALA A 194 -12.76 2.38 -2.36
CA ALA A 194 -13.28 1.77 -3.59
C ALA A 194 -12.18 1.67 -4.65
N SER A 195 -12.05 0.51 -5.31
CA SER A 195 -11.13 0.33 -6.44
C SER A 195 -11.82 0.70 -7.75
N MET A 196 -11.09 1.35 -8.67
CA MET A 196 -11.58 1.84 -9.95
C MET A 196 -10.55 1.67 -11.06
N PHE A 197 -11.01 1.41 -12.28
CA PHE A 197 -10.22 1.51 -13.50
C PHE A 197 -11.04 2.21 -14.58
N GLY A 198 -10.40 2.75 -15.63
CA GLY A 198 -11.09 3.54 -16.65
C GLY A 198 -12.33 2.86 -17.25
N VAL A 199 -12.28 1.54 -17.44
CA VAL A 199 -13.35 0.73 -18.01
C VAL A 199 -14.46 0.35 -17.02
N THR A 200 -14.36 0.73 -15.75
CA THR A 200 -15.37 0.52 -14.68
C THR A 200 -15.78 1.82 -13.99
N THR A 201 -15.33 2.97 -14.49
CA THR A 201 -15.62 4.29 -13.91
C THR A 201 -17.10 4.55 -13.68
N PRO A 202 -18.02 4.27 -14.64
CA PRO A 202 -19.47 4.51 -14.42
C PRO A 202 -20.04 3.75 -13.22
N ALA A 203 -19.59 2.51 -13.00
CA ALA A 203 -19.99 1.72 -11.84
C ALA A 203 -19.54 2.36 -10.53
N VAL A 204 -18.25 2.75 -10.45
CA VAL A 204 -17.70 3.34 -9.24
C VAL A 204 -18.34 4.69 -8.93
N ASP A 205 -18.61 5.52 -9.94
CA ASP A 205 -19.32 6.79 -9.76
C ASP A 205 -20.75 6.58 -9.23
N SER A 206 -21.47 5.60 -9.72
CA SER A 206 -22.82 5.24 -9.24
C SER A 206 -22.78 4.72 -7.80
N ALA A 207 -21.85 3.83 -7.47
CA ALA A 207 -21.68 3.32 -6.11
C ALA A 207 -21.27 4.44 -5.13
N ARG A 208 -20.35 5.31 -5.54
CA ARG A 208 -19.88 6.47 -4.74
C ARG A 208 -21.04 7.42 -4.43
N ALA A 209 -21.85 7.76 -5.43
CA ALA A 209 -23.04 8.60 -5.24
C ALA A 209 -23.98 7.98 -4.21
N ARG A 210 -24.27 6.67 -4.33
CA ARG A 210 -25.14 5.96 -3.39
C ARG A 210 -24.57 5.91 -1.98
N LEU A 211 -23.29 5.60 -1.82
CA LEU A 211 -22.63 5.59 -0.51
C LEU A 211 -22.59 6.98 0.14
N ALA A 212 -22.41 8.04 -0.66
CA ALA A 212 -22.48 9.42 -0.16
C ALA A 212 -23.88 9.79 0.39
N GLU A 213 -24.95 9.34 -0.27
CA GLU A 213 -26.33 9.48 0.23
C GLU A 213 -26.55 8.71 1.54
N LEU A 214 -25.85 7.57 1.72
CA LEU A 214 -25.92 6.75 2.93
C LEU A 214 -25.01 7.28 4.06
N GLY A 215 -24.33 8.42 3.86
CA GLY A 215 -23.58 9.11 4.88
C GLY A 215 -22.08 8.80 4.91
N TYR A 216 -21.54 8.09 3.91
CA TYR A 216 -20.12 7.77 3.82
C TYR A 216 -19.33 8.79 2.99
N GLU A 217 -18.04 8.89 3.27
CA GLU A 217 -17.04 9.45 2.36
C GLU A 217 -16.34 8.31 1.61
N VAL A 218 -16.17 8.43 0.29
CA VAL A 218 -15.60 7.36 -0.54
C VAL A 218 -14.27 7.78 -1.13
N LEU A 219 -13.22 7.06 -0.76
CA LEU A 219 -11.88 7.18 -1.31
C LEU A 219 -11.74 6.24 -2.51
N VAL A 220 -11.45 6.81 -3.70
CA VAL A 220 -11.31 6.03 -4.92
C VAL A 220 -9.85 5.79 -5.24
N PHE A 221 -9.47 4.51 -5.42
CA PHE A 221 -8.13 4.06 -5.77
C PHE A 221 -8.09 3.54 -7.20
N HIS A 222 -7.23 4.13 -8.03
CA HIS A 222 -7.07 3.67 -9.41
C HIS A 222 -6.27 2.36 -9.43
N ALA A 223 -6.87 1.28 -9.92
CA ALA A 223 -6.32 -0.08 -9.92
C ALA A 223 -5.15 -0.22 -10.91
N THR A 224 -4.01 0.40 -10.57
CA THR A 224 -2.79 0.49 -11.36
C THR A 224 -1.56 -0.08 -10.63
N GLY A 225 -1.76 -1.04 -9.75
CA GLY A 225 -0.73 -1.62 -8.89
C GLY A 225 -0.48 -0.75 -7.65
N ALA A 226 -0.10 0.51 -7.83
CA ALA A 226 0.10 1.44 -6.71
C ALA A 226 -1.22 1.72 -5.96
N GLY A 227 -2.34 1.89 -6.68
CA GLY A 227 -3.64 2.16 -6.08
C GLY A 227 -4.16 0.98 -5.26
N GLY A 228 -4.06 -0.25 -5.80
CA GLY A 228 -4.44 -1.45 -5.05
C GLY A 228 -3.60 -1.62 -3.78
N ARG A 229 -2.28 -1.42 -3.85
CA ARG A 229 -1.42 -1.46 -2.65
C ARG A 229 -1.78 -0.37 -1.63
N ALA A 230 -2.17 0.83 -2.08
CA ALA A 230 -2.60 1.90 -1.19
C ALA A 230 -3.94 1.56 -0.51
N LEU A 231 -4.89 0.98 -1.25
CA LEU A 231 -6.16 0.49 -0.71
C LEU A 231 -5.93 -0.58 0.36
N GLU A 232 -5.11 -1.60 0.06
CA GLU A 232 -4.74 -2.66 1.02
C GLU A 232 -4.10 -2.05 2.28
N ALA A 233 -3.20 -1.08 2.13
CA ALA A 233 -2.54 -0.43 3.27
C ALA A 233 -3.50 0.35 4.18
N LEU A 234 -4.54 0.98 3.63
CA LEU A 234 -5.58 1.65 4.44
C LEU A 234 -6.49 0.65 5.14
N ALA A 235 -6.84 -0.45 4.48
CA ALA A 235 -7.62 -1.53 5.06
C ALA A 235 -6.85 -2.22 6.21
N GLU A 236 -5.58 -2.55 6.02
CA GLU A 236 -4.70 -3.09 7.04
C GLU A 236 -4.58 -2.18 8.27
N ALA A 237 -4.46 -0.88 8.03
CA ALA A 237 -4.39 0.14 9.07
C ALA A 237 -5.75 0.44 9.74
N ARG A 238 -6.85 -0.19 9.31
CA ARG A 238 -8.23 0.05 9.77
C ARG A 238 -8.65 1.53 9.70
N LEU A 239 -8.18 2.23 8.66
CA LEU A 239 -8.52 3.63 8.42
C LEU A 239 -9.81 3.80 7.60
N VAL A 240 -10.42 2.68 7.20
CA VAL A 240 -11.69 2.63 6.48
C VAL A 240 -12.68 1.73 7.21
N SER A 241 -13.97 2.02 7.09
CA SER A 241 -15.06 1.25 7.68
C SER A 241 -15.50 0.07 6.83
N GLY A 242 -15.09 0.04 5.55
CA GLY A 242 -15.38 -1.05 4.62
C GLY A 242 -14.72 -0.84 3.27
N VAL A 243 -14.72 -1.89 2.45
CA VAL A 243 -14.08 -1.90 1.13
C VAL A 243 -15.08 -2.30 0.05
N LEU A 244 -15.19 -1.48 -0.99
CA LEU A 244 -15.89 -1.77 -2.24
C LEU A 244 -14.86 -2.10 -3.32
N ASP A 245 -14.46 -3.35 -3.43
CA ASP A 245 -13.45 -3.79 -4.39
C ASP A 245 -14.11 -4.18 -5.72
N LEU A 246 -14.60 -3.16 -6.43
CA LEU A 246 -15.34 -3.31 -7.67
C LEU A 246 -14.44 -3.71 -8.83
N THR A 247 -13.16 -3.29 -8.79
CA THR A 247 -12.20 -3.46 -9.90
C THR A 247 -10.97 -4.23 -9.44
N THR A 248 -10.83 -5.44 -9.94
CA THR A 248 -9.79 -6.39 -9.51
C THR A 248 -8.79 -6.75 -10.62
N THR A 249 -8.67 -5.92 -11.67
CA THR A 249 -7.78 -6.11 -12.83
C THR A 249 -6.31 -6.38 -12.45
N GLU A 250 -5.84 -5.83 -11.33
CA GLU A 250 -4.48 -6.03 -10.81
C GLU A 250 -4.14 -7.50 -10.54
N LEU A 251 -5.17 -8.35 -10.30
CA LEU A 251 -4.99 -9.80 -10.17
C LEU A 251 -4.65 -10.46 -11.52
N ALA A 252 -5.20 -9.92 -12.64
CA ALA A 252 -4.87 -10.40 -13.98
C ALA A 252 -3.43 -10.05 -14.34
N ASP A 253 -3.00 -8.83 -14.01
CA ASP A 253 -1.61 -8.40 -14.19
C ASP A 253 -0.65 -9.26 -13.35
N ASP A 254 -1.00 -9.59 -12.10
CA ASP A 254 -0.19 -10.46 -11.24
C ASP A 254 -0.09 -11.89 -11.79
N LEU A 255 -1.19 -12.44 -12.28
CA LEU A 255 -1.23 -13.81 -12.82
C LEU A 255 -0.41 -13.94 -14.11
N VAL A 256 -0.57 -13.00 -15.04
CA VAL A 256 -0.11 -13.12 -16.43
C VAL A 256 1.23 -12.42 -16.65
N GLY A 257 1.54 -11.43 -15.80
CA GLY A 257 2.77 -10.63 -15.89
C GLY A 257 2.57 -9.30 -16.61
N GLY A 258 1.42 -8.66 -16.39
CA GLY A 258 1.18 -7.27 -16.76
C GLY A 258 1.93 -6.29 -15.87
N VAL A 259 1.89 -5.00 -16.24
CA VAL A 259 2.69 -3.96 -15.58
C VAL A 259 1.98 -3.29 -14.40
N LEU A 260 0.69 -3.59 -14.17
CA LEU A 260 -0.12 -2.97 -13.12
C LEU A 260 -0.40 -3.92 -11.94
N SER A 261 0.43 -4.95 -11.70
CA SER A 261 0.28 -5.85 -10.55
C SER A 261 0.39 -5.09 -9.23
N ALA A 262 -0.52 -5.35 -8.31
CA ALA A 262 -0.43 -4.93 -6.92
C ALA A 262 0.25 -5.98 -6.01
N GLY A 263 0.70 -7.09 -6.59
CA GLY A 263 1.32 -8.22 -5.89
C GLY A 263 0.32 -9.28 -5.45
N PRO A 264 0.85 -10.42 -4.92
CA PRO A 264 0.05 -11.58 -4.58
C PRO A 264 -0.93 -11.34 -3.42
N ASP A 265 -0.66 -10.34 -2.58
CA ASP A 265 -1.49 -10.03 -1.40
C ASP A 265 -2.68 -9.11 -1.71
N ARG A 266 -2.84 -8.67 -2.98
CA ARG A 266 -4.00 -7.89 -3.41
C ARG A 266 -5.31 -8.63 -3.09
N LEU A 267 -6.30 -7.93 -2.53
CA LEU A 267 -7.60 -8.47 -2.10
C LEU A 267 -7.51 -9.35 -0.83
N THR A 268 -6.61 -9.04 0.11
CA THR A 268 -6.47 -9.79 1.37
C THR A 268 -6.61 -8.95 2.63
N ALA A 269 -6.16 -7.69 2.62
CA ALA A 269 -6.05 -6.90 3.84
C ALA A 269 -7.39 -6.59 4.50
N ALA A 270 -8.44 -6.29 3.73
CA ALA A 270 -9.77 -6.03 4.28
C ALA A 270 -10.30 -7.26 5.04
N GLY A 271 -10.18 -8.45 4.42
CA GLY A 271 -10.57 -9.71 5.05
C GLY A 271 -9.80 -10.01 6.33
N ALA A 272 -8.46 -9.91 6.28
CA ALA A 272 -7.59 -10.13 7.43
C ALA A 272 -7.80 -9.11 8.55
N ALA A 273 -8.17 -7.87 8.21
CA ALA A 273 -8.53 -6.85 9.19
C ALA A 273 -9.94 -7.01 9.76
N GLY A 274 -10.72 -8.00 9.32
CA GLY A 274 -12.10 -8.19 9.76
C GLY A 274 -13.07 -7.12 9.25
N LEU A 275 -12.69 -6.35 8.22
CA LEU A 275 -13.53 -5.30 7.66
C LEU A 275 -14.60 -5.87 6.72
N PRO A 276 -15.81 -5.28 6.69
CA PRO A 276 -16.79 -5.56 5.66
C PRO A 276 -16.25 -5.25 4.26
N GLN A 277 -16.40 -6.21 3.33
CA GLN A 277 -15.98 -6.02 1.94
C GLN A 277 -16.96 -6.60 0.93
N VAL A 278 -17.15 -5.88 -0.17
CA VAL A 278 -17.93 -6.32 -1.32
C VAL A 278 -17.02 -6.33 -2.54
N ILE A 279 -16.98 -7.44 -3.25
CA ILE A 279 -16.00 -7.72 -4.32
C ILE A 279 -16.75 -7.95 -5.63
N ALA A 280 -16.24 -7.41 -6.75
CA ALA A 280 -16.65 -7.76 -8.10
C ALA A 280 -15.44 -8.02 -9.02
N PRO A 281 -15.60 -8.78 -10.11
CA PRO A 281 -14.54 -9.14 -11.05
C PRO A 281 -14.26 -8.05 -12.09
N GLY A 282 -14.36 -6.78 -11.68
CA GLY A 282 -14.22 -5.67 -12.63
C GLY A 282 -12.88 -5.65 -13.34
N ALA A 283 -12.94 -5.56 -14.67
CA ALA A 283 -11.78 -5.51 -15.57
C ALA A 283 -10.81 -6.70 -15.45
N LEU A 284 -11.29 -7.90 -15.09
CA LEU A 284 -10.50 -9.14 -15.17
C LEU A 284 -10.30 -9.64 -16.61
N ASP A 285 -11.09 -9.15 -17.55
CA ASP A 285 -11.01 -9.42 -18.98
C ASP A 285 -9.73 -8.89 -19.62
N MET A 286 -8.86 -8.17 -18.89
CA MET A 286 -7.66 -7.56 -19.44
C MET A 286 -6.42 -7.68 -18.58
N VAL A 287 -5.27 -7.72 -19.27
CA VAL A 287 -3.92 -7.56 -18.73
C VAL A 287 -3.32 -6.29 -19.33
N ASN A 288 -2.64 -5.50 -18.52
CA ASN A 288 -2.17 -4.18 -18.90
C ASN A 288 -0.67 -4.19 -19.23
N PHE A 289 -0.32 -3.56 -20.35
CA PHE A 289 1.07 -3.36 -20.80
C PHE A 289 1.30 -1.87 -21.14
N GLY A 290 2.57 -1.50 -21.28
CA GLY A 290 2.98 -0.21 -21.80
C GLY A 290 2.68 -0.04 -23.30
N PRO A 291 3.45 0.82 -24.02
CA PRO A 291 3.33 0.96 -25.47
C PRO A 291 3.38 -0.39 -26.20
N PRO A 292 2.69 -0.56 -27.34
CA PRO A 292 2.62 -1.85 -28.05
C PRO A 292 3.97 -2.54 -28.27
N ALA A 293 5.03 -1.76 -28.53
CA ALA A 293 6.38 -2.29 -28.72
C ALA A 293 7.04 -2.87 -27.45
N THR A 294 6.43 -2.66 -26.27
CA THR A 294 6.94 -3.19 -24.98
C THR A 294 6.23 -4.46 -24.55
N VAL A 295 5.22 -4.90 -25.28
CA VAL A 295 4.51 -6.15 -25.00
C VAL A 295 5.46 -7.34 -25.21
N PRO A 296 5.60 -8.26 -24.24
CA PRO A 296 6.51 -9.40 -24.38
C PRO A 296 6.14 -10.30 -25.56
N GLU A 297 7.15 -10.77 -26.31
CA GLU A 297 6.98 -11.62 -27.52
C GLU A 297 6.17 -12.89 -27.27
N LYS A 298 6.20 -13.43 -26.06
CA LYS A 298 5.44 -14.64 -25.68
C LYS A 298 3.92 -14.46 -25.85
N PHE A 299 3.43 -13.24 -26.00
CA PHE A 299 2.01 -12.95 -26.21
C PHE A 299 1.63 -12.67 -27.68
N ILE A 300 2.54 -12.87 -28.63
CA ILE A 300 2.22 -12.75 -30.06
C ILE A 300 1.03 -13.66 -30.40
N GLY A 301 0.05 -13.11 -31.12
CA GLY A 301 -1.18 -13.82 -31.50
C GLY A 301 -2.35 -13.72 -30.50
N ARG A 302 -2.16 -13.08 -29.34
CA ARG A 302 -3.23 -12.76 -28.41
C ARG A 302 -4.09 -11.60 -28.95
N LEU A 303 -5.28 -11.43 -28.41
CA LEU A 303 -6.16 -10.31 -28.72
C LEU A 303 -5.73 -9.07 -27.91
N PHE A 304 -5.40 -7.99 -28.65
CA PHE A 304 -4.97 -6.72 -28.06
C PHE A 304 -5.96 -5.60 -28.40
N PHE A 305 -6.00 -4.62 -27.51
CA PHE A 305 -6.67 -3.36 -27.70
C PHE A 305 -5.72 -2.22 -27.29
N GLU A 306 -5.38 -1.36 -28.26
CA GLU A 306 -4.57 -0.16 -27.98
C GLU A 306 -5.49 0.89 -27.36
N HIS A 307 -5.38 1.07 -26.04
CA HIS A 307 -6.18 2.04 -25.30
C HIS A 307 -5.72 3.48 -25.60
N ASN A 308 -4.39 3.65 -25.65
CA ASN A 308 -3.73 4.89 -26.06
C ASN A 308 -2.26 4.56 -26.42
N PRO A 309 -1.45 5.52 -26.94
CA PRO A 309 -0.06 5.25 -27.37
C PRO A 309 0.87 4.69 -26.26
N THR A 310 0.50 4.80 -25.01
CA THR A 310 1.31 4.35 -23.87
C THR A 310 0.70 3.17 -23.11
N VAL A 311 -0.50 2.69 -23.49
CA VAL A 311 -1.21 1.62 -22.81
C VAL A 311 -1.82 0.66 -23.81
N THR A 312 -1.42 -0.61 -23.72
CA THR A 312 -1.94 -1.74 -24.49
C THR A 312 -2.64 -2.72 -23.54
N LEU A 313 -3.87 -3.07 -23.85
CA LEU A 313 -4.65 -4.07 -23.12
C LEU A 313 -4.64 -5.38 -23.89
N MET A 314 -4.48 -6.49 -23.20
CA MET A 314 -4.52 -7.84 -23.76
C MET A 314 -5.67 -8.62 -23.12
N ARG A 315 -6.56 -9.20 -23.94
CA ARG A 315 -7.66 -10.04 -23.42
C ARG A 315 -7.10 -11.28 -22.70
N THR A 316 -7.60 -11.52 -21.49
CA THR A 316 -7.36 -12.76 -20.74
C THR A 316 -8.00 -13.97 -21.43
N THR A 317 -7.38 -15.15 -21.37
CA THR A 317 -7.94 -16.40 -21.90
C THR A 317 -8.97 -17.01 -20.94
N ALA A 318 -9.71 -18.01 -21.40
CA ALA A 318 -10.66 -18.75 -20.55
C ALA A 318 -9.95 -19.46 -19.39
N GLU A 319 -8.73 -19.97 -19.60
CA GLU A 319 -7.91 -20.61 -18.56
C GLU A 319 -7.41 -19.60 -17.53
N GLU A 320 -6.95 -18.43 -17.99
CA GLU A 320 -6.56 -17.32 -17.12
C GLU A 320 -7.76 -16.81 -16.30
N MET A 321 -8.90 -16.64 -16.93
CA MET A 321 -10.14 -16.23 -16.28
C MET A 321 -10.62 -17.27 -15.24
N ALA A 322 -10.51 -18.55 -15.52
CA ALA A 322 -10.82 -19.60 -14.54
C ALA A 322 -9.91 -19.51 -13.31
N GLU A 323 -8.60 -19.33 -13.49
CA GLU A 323 -7.68 -19.18 -12.37
C GLU A 323 -7.94 -17.88 -11.60
N LEU A 324 -8.27 -16.78 -12.26
CA LEU A 324 -8.65 -15.52 -11.61
C LEU A 324 -9.89 -15.67 -10.75
N GLY A 325 -10.92 -16.35 -11.27
CA GLY A 325 -12.11 -16.68 -10.50
C GLY A 325 -11.80 -17.50 -9.25
N ALA A 326 -10.98 -18.53 -9.39
CA ALA A 326 -10.53 -19.36 -8.26
C ALA A 326 -9.71 -18.53 -7.25
N ARG A 327 -8.82 -17.62 -7.69
CA ARG A 327 -8.06 -16.75 -6.80
C ARG A 327 -8.96 -15.83 -5.98
N ILE A 328 -9.93 -15.18 -6.60
CA ILE A 328 -10.90 -14.33 -5.88
C ILE A 328 -11.68 -15.19 -4.87
N GLY A 329 -12.15 -16.36 -5.27
CA GLY A 329 -12.88 -17.28 -4.40
C GLY A 329 -12.09 -17.67 -3.17
N ARG A 330 -10.84 -18.14 -3.34
CA ARG A 330 -9.95 -18.49 -2.22
C ARG A 330 -9.71 -17.32 -1.27
N LYS A 331 -9.44 -16.10 -1.79
CA LYS A 331 -9.23 -14.89 -0.98
C LYS A 331 -10.50 -14.49 -0.23
N ALA A 332 -11.66 -14.55 -0.88
CA ALA A 332 -12.93 -14.27 -0.25
C ALA A 332 -13.27 -15.28 0.87
N VAL A 333 -12.94 -16.55 0.68
CA VAL A 333 -13.20 -17.64 1.66
C VAL A 333 -12.34 -17.47 2.91
N THR A 334 -11.09 -17.06 2.77
CA THR A 334 -10.15 -16.87 3.91
C THR A 334 -10.39 -15.57 4.67
N ALA A 335 -11.27 -14.69 4.20
CA ALA A 335 -11.59 -13.44 4.88
C ALA A 335 -12.29 -13.69 6.22
N GLU A 336 -11.78 -13.05 7.28
CA GLU A 336 -12.34 -13.07 8.64
C GLU A 336 -13.55 -12.13 8.78
N GLY A 337 -13.57 -11.03 8.00
CA GLY A 337 -14.67 -10.06 7.98
C GLY A 337 -15.85 -10.48 7.09
N PRO A 338 -17.00 -9.79 7.24
CA PRO A 338 -18.15 -9.97 6.36
C PRO A 338 -17.74 -9.74 4.91
N THR A 339 -17.93 -10.74 4.05
CA THR A 339 -17.49 -10.69 2.65
C THR A 339 -18.58 -11.20 1.73
N GLN A 340 -18.94 -10.40 0.72
CA GLN A 340 -19.85 -10.78 -0.34
C GLN A 340 -19.20 -10.57 -1.71
N VAL A 341 -19.29 -11.59 -2.57
CA VAL A 341 -18.83 -11.49 -3.96
C VAL A 341 -20.04 -11.37 -4.88
N PHE A 342 -19.96 -10.41 -5.81
CA PHE A 342 -20.96 -10.14 -6.85
C PHE A 342 -20.41 -10.54 -8.22
N TRP A 343 -21.32 -11.00 -9.09
CA TRP A 343 -21.02 -11.33 -10.48
C TRP A 343 -22.00 -10.60 -11.42
N PRO A 344 -21.52 -9.77 -12.38
CA PRO A 344 -22.34 -9.17 -13.41
C PRO A 344 -22.47 -10.15 -14.60
N ASP A 345 -23.70 -10.62 -14.90
CA ASP A 345 -23.93 -11.64 -15.93
C ASP A 345 -23.75 -11.11 -17.38
N ARG A 346 -23.64 -9.77 -17.57
CA ARG A 346 -23.57 -9.14 -18.89
C ARG A 346 -22.22 -8.51 -19.24
N GLY A 347 -21.17 -8.85 -18.51
CA GLY A 347 -19.81 -8.41 -18.77
C GLY A 347 -19.17 -7.63 -17.62
N VAL A 348 -17.83 -7.74 -17.53
CA VAL A 348 -17.03 -7.28 -16.39
C VAL A 348 -16.29 -5.96 -16.63
N SER A 349 -16.36 -5.42 -17.86
CA SER A 349 -15.74 -4.12 -18.20
C SER A 349 -16.44 -3.46 -19.40
N ALA A 350 -16.15 -2.19 -19.66
CA ALA A 350 -16.64 -1.50 -20.85
C ALA A 350 -16.21 -2.18 -22.17
N LEU A 351 -15.09 -2.93 -22.17
CA LEU A 351 -14.61 -3.67 -23.34
C LEU A 351 -15.22 -5.08 -23.44
N ASP A 352 -15.86 -5.57 -22.40
CA ASP A 352 -16.52 -6.87 -22.31
C ASP A 352 -18.05 -6.76 -22.38
N ALA A 353 -18.59 -5.67 -22.87
CA ALA A 353 -20.02 -5.54 -23.16
C ALA A 353 -20.36 -6.19 -24.52
N ASP A 354 -21.65 -6.46 -24.77
CA ASP A 354 -22.11 -7.03 -26.04
C ASP A 354 -21.66 -6.14 -27.22
N GLY A 355 -20.99 -6.76 -28.21
CA GLY A 355 -20.44 -6.08 -29.38
C GLY A 355 -19.09 -5.38 -29.14
N GLN A 356 -18.52 -5.43 -27.96
CA GLN A 356 -17.24 -4.86 -27.65
C GLN A 356 -16.07 -5.86 -27.92
N PRO A 357 -14.82 -5.37 -28.11
CA PRO A 357 -13.73 -6.18 -28.61
C PRO A 357 -13.28 -7.31 -27.68
N PHE A 358 -13.51 -7.20 -26.37
CA PHE A 358 -13.11 -8.22 -25.39
C PHE A 358 -14.25 -9.13 -24.96
N ARG A 359 -15.44 -8.99 -25.54
CA ARG A 359 -16.59 -9.84 -25.20
C ARG A 359 -16.29 -11.31 -25.48
N ASP A 360 -16.20 -12.11 -24.44
CA ASP A 360 -15.99 -13.56 -24.51
C ASP A 360 -16.76 -14.26 -23.37
N GLN A 361 -17.98 -14.70 -23.71
CA GLN A 361 -18.87 -15.36 -22.75
C GLN A 361 -18.29 -16.67 -22.21
N ALA A 362 -17.47 -17.39 -22.98
CA ALA A 362 -16.88 -18.65 -22.53
C ALA A 362 -15.81 -18.38 -21.46
N ALA A 363 -15.00 -17.33 -21.64
CA ALA A 363 -14.02 -16.91 -20.66
C ALA A 363 -14.68 -16.38 -19.38
N ASP A 364 -15.73 -15.60 -19.50
CA ASP A 364 -16.51 -15.08 -18.36
C ASP A 364 -17.14 -16.23 -17.57
N GLU A 365 -17.74 -17.21 -18.26
CA GLU A 365 -18.33 -18.40 -17.65
C GLU A 365 -17.27 -19.25 -16.94
N ALA A 366 -16.07 -19.37 -17.50
CA ALA A 366 -14.96 -20.08 -16.87
C ALA A 366 -14.56 -19.42 -15.55
N CYS A 367 -14.46 -18.09 -15.52
CA CYS A 367 -14.19 -17.30 -14.30
C CYS A 367 -15.30 -17.50 -13.26
N ARG A 368 -16.56 -17.25 -13.67
CA ARG A 368 -17.72 -17.37 -12.80
C ARG A 368 -17.83 -18.77 -12.20
N GLY A 369 -17.70 -19.82 -13.02
CA GLY A 369 -17.79 -21.20 -12.58
C GLY A 369 -16.69 -21.61 -11.61
N ALA A 370 -15.46 -21.10 -11.80
CA ALA A 370 -14.35 -21.34 -10.88
C ALA A 370 -14.58 -20.59 -9.54
N LEU A 371 -14.98 -19.34 -9.57
CA LEU A 371 -15.32 -18.55 -8.41
C LEU A 371 -16.44 -19.18 -7.59
N GLU A 372 -17.52 -19.60 -8.25
CA GLU A 372 -18.68 -20.20 -7.60
C GLU A 372 -18.34 -21.53 -6.92
N ARG A 373 -17.46 -22.34 -7.52
CA ARG A 373 -16.97 -23.59 -6.90
C ARG A 373 -16.22 -23.35 -5.60
N GLU A 374 -15.31 -22.37 -5.58
CA GLU A 374 -14.52 -22.03 -4.36
C GLU A 374 -15.45 -21.53 -3.24
N LEU A 375 -16.39 -20.64 -3.56
CA LEU A 375 -17.34 -20.12 -2.59
C LEU A 375 -18.27 -21.21 -2.04
N THR A 376 -18.84 -22.03 -2.93
CA THR A 376 -19.77 -23.10 -2.56
C THR A 376 -19.10 -24.16 -1.68
N ALA A 377 -17.87 -24.52 -1.98
CA ALA A 377 -17.10 -25.47 -1.17
C ALA A 377 -16.90 -24.99 0.30
N ALA A 378 -16.96 -23.67 0.53
CA ALA A 378 -16.88 -23.07 1.85
C ALA A 378 -18.26 -22.64 2.42
N GLY A 379 -19.37 -23.08 1.81
CA GLY A 379 -20.72 -22.73 2.23
C GLY A 379 -21.09 -21.25 2.00
N ARG A 380 -20.35 -20.53 1.14
CA ARG A 380 -20.65 -19.14 0.74
C ARG A 380 -21.35 -19.11 -0.63
N THR A 381 -22.06 -18.02 -0.90
CA THR A 381 -22.82 -17.86 -2.15
C THR A 381 -22.28 -16.71 -2.98
N LEU A 382 -22.25 -16.91 -4.30
CA LEU A 382 -22.02 -15.87 -5.29
C LEU A 382 -23.32 -15.12 -5.56
N GLN A 383 -23.32 -13.79 -5.40
CA GLN A 383 -24.46 -12.95 -5.73
C GLN A 383 -24.43 -12.62 -7.23
N ARG A 384 -25.25 -13.29 -8.03
CA ARG A 384 -25.39 -13.01 -9.46
C ARG A 384 -26.38 -11.88 -9.68
N VAL A 385 -26.08 -11.00 -10.63
CA VAL A 385 -26.97 -9.91 -11.06
C VAL A 385 -27.04 -9.91 -12.59
N ASP A 386 -28.23 -9.99 -13.15
CA ASP A 386 -28.47 -9.91 -14.60
C ASP A 386 -28.30 -8.46 -15.09
N ALA A 387 -27.07 -7.98 -15.04
CA ALA A 387 -26.66 -6.62 -15.42
C ALA A 387 -25.22 -6.63 -15.92
N HIS A 388 -24.84 -5.61 -16.67
CA HIS A 388 -23.45 -5.29 -16.95
C HIS A 388 -22.82 -4.60 -15.73
N ILE A 389 -21.51 -4.74 -15.52
CA ILE A 389 -20.83 -4.14 -14.35
C ILE A 389 -21.06 -2.62 -14.25
N ASN A 390 -21.12 -1.93 -15.38
CA ASN A 390 -21.33 -0.48 -15.44
C ASN A 390 -22.82 -0.06 -15.38
N ASP A 391 -23.75 -0.99 -15.22
CA ASP A 391 -25.14 -0.63 -14.97
C ASP A 391 -25.28 -0.03 -13.57
N PRO A 392 -25.90 1.15 -13.43
CA PRO A 392 -26.05 1.79 -12.12
C PRO A 392 -26.71 0.90 -11.07
N ALA A 393 -27.67 0.05 -11.47
CA ALA A 393 -28.35 -0.88 -10.57
C ALA A 393 -27.38 -1.91 -9.96
N PHE A 394 -26.39 -2.42 -10.73
CA PHE A 394 -25.38 -3.33 -10.23
C PHE A 394 -24.55 -2.66 -9.12
N ALA A 395 -23.99 -1.50 -9.42
CA ALA A 395 -23.13 -0.75 -8.50
C ALA A 395 -23.87 -0.28 -7.24
N THR A 396 -25.12 0.15 -7.38
CA THR A 396 -25.99 0.54 -6.25
C THR A 396 -26.27 -0.65 -5.34
N THR A 397 -26.56 -1.84 -5.89
CA THR A 397 -26.80 -3.06 -5.10
C THR A 397 -25.53 -3.44 -4.29
N MET A 398 -24.35 -3.33 -4.87
CA MET A 398 -23.09 -3.55 -4.15
C MET A 398 -22.90 -2.55 -3.00
N ALA A 399 -23.16 -1.26 -3.25
CA ALA A 399 -23.05 -0.19 -2.25
C ALA A 399 -24.02 -0.41 -1.07
N GLU A 400 -25.26 -0.75 -1.35
CA GLU A 400 -26.28 -1.06 -0.34
C GLU A 400 -25.91 -2.30 0.48
N ARG A 401 -25.37 -3.34 -0.18
CA ARG A 401 -24.92 -4.53 0.54
C ARG A 401 -23.74 -4.21 1.48
N LEU A 402 -22.77 -3.40 1.06
CA LEU A 402 -21.69 -2.96 1.91
C LEU A 402 -22.20 -2.17 3.11
N HIS A 403 -23.14 -1.23 2.88
CA HIS A 403 -23.80 -0.48 3.95
C HIS A 403 -24.47 -1.40 4.98
N GLN A 404 -25.25 -2.38 4.53
CA GLN A 404 -25.89 -3.37 5.41
C GLN A 404 -24.85 -4.10 6.28
N MET A 405 -23.77 -4.59 5.67
CA MET A 405 -22.72 -5.32 6.38
C MET A 405 -22.02 -4.47 7.42
N ILE A 406 -21.83 -3.17 7.17
CA ILE A 406 -21.25 -2.23 8.14
C ILE A 406 -22.22 -2.01 9.30
N THR A 407 -23.51 -1.78 9.02
CA THR A 407 -24.53 -1.49 10.04
C THR A 407 -24.91 -2.70 10.88
N ASP A 408 -24.90 -3.91 10.31
CA ASP A 408 -25.19 -5.17 11.04
C ASP A 408 -24.03 -5.57 11.98
N GLY A 409 -22.82 -5.08 11.75
CA GLY A 409 -21.62 -5.36 12.56
C GLY A 409 -21.27 -4.26 13.57
N SER A 410 -22.08 -3.20 13.66
CA SER A 410 -21.85 -2.02 14.52
C SER A 410 -22.51 -2.16 15.89
#